data_3c0ade229ddaff719efff69067e4b741
#
_entry.id   3c0ade229ddaff719efff69067e4b741
#
_cell.length_a   1.000
_cell.length_b   1.000
_cell.length_c   1.000
_cell.angle_alpha   90.00
_cell.angle_beta   90.00
_cell.angle_gamma   90.00
#
_symmetry.space_group_name_H-M   'P 1'
#
loop_
_entity.id
_entity.type
_entity.pdbx_description
1 polymer ?
#
loop_
_entity_poly.entity_id
_entity_poly.type
_entity_poly.pdbx_seq_one_letter_code
_entity_poly.pdbx_strand_id
1 'polypeptide(L)'
;RQDTSTGLYLHDVSKWVLGYIIGNGWEDTTVAYTDEKYPDMEPYKGTYLTASKDASAFESLLAETGDRMLHYESTRYDEQRLISFSSGNATDPFDYPKEIAEYFRKCARIDTEHITATDKFISGQFASYSASPYDQDYFSCMEYTTWNSLSDKKIDFSDCITPDGKRNTYRAYLRLLNEHHTMPVLAVEFGAAT
;
A
#
# COMPACT_ATOMS: atom_id res chain seq x y z
N ARG A 1 -6.26 -25.04 -21.66
CA ARG A 1 -4.84 -24.66 -21.88
C ARG A 1 -4.23 -24.51 -20.49
N GLN A 2 -3.37 -25.44 -20.09
CA GLN A 2 -2.53 -25.25 -18.90
C GLN A 2 -1.50 -24.16 -19.27
N ASP A 3 -1.59 -23.03 -18.58
CA ASP A 3 -0.55 -22.02 -18.63
C ASP A 3 0.63 -22.53 -17.80
N THR A 4 1.85 -22.28 -18.24
CA THR A 4 3.07 -22.70 -17.52
C THR A 4 3.24 -22.03 -16.16
N SER A 5 2.48 -20.99 -15.88
CA SER A 5 2.42 -20.29 -14.57
C SER A 5 1.44 -20.92 -13.58
N THR A 6 0.51 -21.77 -14.04
CA THR A 6 -0.46 -22.46 -13.18
C THR A 6 0.01 -23.88 -12.90
N GLY A 7 0.65 -24.11 -11.78
CA GLY A 7 1.01 -25.44 -11.30
C GLY A 7 -0.23 -26.28 -10.99
N LEU A 8 -0.04 -27.59 -10.88
CA LEU A 8 -1.06 -28.49 -10.33
C LEU A 8 -0.91 -28.52 -8.81
N TYR A 9 -1.86 -27.91 -8.11
CA TYR A 9 -1.89 -27.92 -6.65
C TYR A 9 -2.50 -29.24 -6.15
N LEU A 10 -1.66 -30.12 -5.65
CA LEU A 10 -2.06 -31.45 -5.16
C LEU A 10 -2.23 -31.52 -3.65
N HIS A 11 -1.79 -30.51 -2.93
CA HIS A 11 -1.81 -30.47 -1.49
C HIS A 11 -2.46 -29.18 -0.99
N ASP A 12 -3.28 -29.29 0.02
CA ASP A 12 -3.82 -28.16 0.75
C ASP A 12 -2.71 -27.53 1.60
N VAL A 13 -2.38 -26.28 1.29
CA VAL A 13 -1.38 -25.48 2.01
C VAL A 13 -2.00 -24.38 2.86
N SER A 14 -3.33 -24.35 2.96
CA SER A 14 -4.08 -23.28 3.64
C SER A 14 -3.61 -23.04 5.07
N LYS A 15 -3.27 -24.11 5.81
CA LYS A 15 -2.74 -24.03 7.18
C LYS A 15 -1.38 -23.29 7.32
N TRP A 16 -0.68 -23.05 6.19
CA TRP A 16 0.59 -22.34 6.16
C TRP A 16 0.45 -20.88 5.70
N VAL A 17 -0.76 -20.51 5.24
CA VAL A 17 -1.03 -19.15 4.76
C VAL A 17 -1.36 -18.26 5.98
N LEU A 18 -0.53 -17.25 6.21
CA LEU A 18 -0.71 -16.30 7.32
C LEU A 18 -1.67 -15.16 6.95
N GLY A 19 -1.68 -14.75 5.70
CA GLY A 19 -2.48 -13.63 5.24
C GLY A 19 -2.44 -13.45 3.74
N TYR A 20 -3.18 -12.47 3.27
CA TYR A 20 -3.29 -12.13 1.86
C TYR A 20 -2.86 -10.69 1.62
N ILE A 21 -2.14 -10.48 0.54
CA ILE A 21 -1.83 -9.15 0.03
C ILE A 21 -2.58 -9.00 -1.29
N ILE A 22 -3.55 -8.09 -1.31
CA ILE A 22 -4.36 -7.81 -2.50
C ILE A 22 -3.61 -6.80 -3.36
N GLY A 23 -3.33 -7.20 -4.59
CA GLY A 23 -2.58 -6.41 -5.56
C GLY A 23 -1.08 -6.65 -5.52
N ASN A 24 -0.42 -6.19 -6.57
CA ASN A 24 1.03 -6.23 -6.72
C ASN A 24 1.47 -5.02 -7.55
N GLY A 25 1.61 -3.86 -6.88
CA GLY A 25 1.96 -2.62 -7.55
C GLY A 25 0.85 -2.15 -8.52
N TRP A 26 -0.04 -1.31 -8.03
CA TRP A 26 -1.06 -0.68 -8.88
C TRP A 26 -0.43 0.41 -9.73
N GLU A 27 -0.77 0.43 -11.01
CA GLU A 27 -0.45 1.58 -11.85
C GLU A 27 -1.27 2.79 -11.43
N ASP A 28 -0.62 3.91 -11.19
CA ASP A 28 -1.24 5.18 -10.77
C ASP A 28 -2.33 5.64 -11.73
N THR A 29 -2.12 5.47 -13.04
CA THR A 29 -3.11 5.80 -14.08
C THR A 29 -4.39 4.96 -13.97
N THR A 30 -4.29 3.69 -13.55
CA THR A 30 -5.46 2.83 -13.33
C THR A 30 -6.26 3.30 -12.11
N VAL A 31 -5.57 3.66 -11.05
CA VAL A 31 -6.19 4.21 -9.83
C VAL A 31 -6.88 5.54 -10.14
N ALA A 32 -6.13 6.49 -10.75
CA ALA A 32 -6.65 7.80 -11.12
C ALA A 32 -7.86 7.71 -12.05
N TYR A 33 -7.81 6.83 -13.06
CA TYR A 33 -8.94 6.61 -13.98
C TYR A 33 -10.19 6.13 -13.24
N THR A 34 -10.02 5.23 -12.27
CA THR A 34 -11.15 4.71 -11.48
C THR A 34 -11.79 5.82 -10.64
N ASP A 35 -10.95 6.59 -9.95
CA ASP A 35 -11.40 7.69 -9.09
C ASP A 35 -12.07 8.80 -9.91
N GLU A 36 -11.50 9.15 -11.06
CA GLU A 36 -12.08 10.15 -11.96
C GLU A 36 -13.39 9.70 -12.60
N LYS A 37 -13.54 8.41 -12.90
CA LYS A 37 -14.73 7.84 -13.51
C LYS A 37 -15.90 7.71 -12.54
N TYR A 38 -15.62 7.52 -11.26
CA TYR A 38 -16.63 7.27 -10.24
C TYR A 38 -16.50 8.24 -9.05
N PRO A 39 -16.52 9.58 -9.29
CA PRO A 39 -16.24 10.57 -8.25
C PRO A 39 -17.31 10.60 -7.13
N ASP A 40 -18.53 10.19 -7.44
CA ASP A 40 -19.65 10.17 -6.50
C ASP A 40 -19.92 8.77 -5.93
N MET A 41 -18.95 7.86 -6.01
CA MET A 41 -19.10 6.53 -5.47
C MET A 41 -19.24 6.58 -3.95
N GLU A 42 -20.33 6.05 -3.43
CA GLU A 42 -20.51 5.93 -1.98
C GLU A 42 -19.47 4.98 -1.38
N PRO A 43 -18.87 5.35 -0.25
CA PRO A 43 -17.90 4.49 0.43
C PRO A 43 -18.49 3.11 0.75
N TYR A 44 -17.73 2.07 0.44
CA TYR A 44 -18.16 0.69 0.66
C TYR A 44 -18.40 0.39 2.14
N LYS A 45 -19.50 -0.31 2.42
CA LYS A 45 -19.86 -0.76 3.78
C LYS A 45 -20.08 -2.27 3.77
N GLY A 46 -19.07 -3.00 4.19
CA GLY A 46 -19.07 -4.45 4.23
C GLY A 46 -19.34 -5.03 5.61
N THR A 47 -19.20 -6.33 5.68
CA THR A 47 -19.33 -7.11 6.92
C THR A 47 -18.06 -7.10 7.75
N TYR A 48 -16.92 -7.22 7.12
CA TYR A 48 -15.59 -7.32 7.72
C TYR A 48 -14.75 -6.07 7.50
N LEU A 49 -14.91 -5.42 6.33
CA LEU A 49 -14.20 -4.20 5.97
C LEU A 49 -15.17 -3.12 5.53
N THR A 50 -14.83 -1.89 5.83
CA THR A 50 -15.55 -0.71 5.36
C THR A 50 -14.58 0.36 4.85
N ALA A 51 -14.98 1.10 3.83
CA ALA A 51 -14.27 2.29 3.39
C ALA A 51 -14.74 3.51 4.22
N SER A 52 -13.80 4.36 4.59
CA SER A 52 -14.10 5.63 5.28
C SER A 52 -14.77 6.62 4.34
N LYS A 53 -15.30 7.71 4.88
CA LYS A 53 -15.88 8.80 4.07
C LYS A 53 -14.85 9.51 3.17
N ASP A 54 -13.57 9.41 3.50
CA ASP A 54 -12.47 10.04 2.79
C ASP A 54 -11.83 9.09 1.75
N ALA A 55 -12.35 7.86 1.67
CA ALA A 55 -11.87 6.86 0.72
C ALA A 55 -12.22 7.22 -0.72
N SER A 56 -11.27 7.01 -1.62
CA SER A 56 -11.49 7.11 -3.05
C SER A 56 -12.37 5.97 -3.60
N ALA A 57 -12.80 6.09 -4.85
CA ALA A 57 -13.55 5.02 -5.51
C ALA A 57 -12.71 3.74 -5.62
N PHE A 58 -11.41 3.87 -5.90
CA PHE A 58 -10.52 2.73 -5.98
C PHE A 58 -10.30 2.07 -4.60
N GLU A 59 -10.15 2.85 -3.55
CA GLU A 59 -10.05 2.34 -2.17
C GLU A 59 -11.34 1.65 -1.72
N SER A 60 -12.50 2.17 -2.11
CA SER A 60 -13.79 1.51 -1.89
C SER A 60 -13.88 0.16 -2.62
N LEU A 61 -13.38 0.06 -3.85
CA LEU A 61 -13.27 -1.21 -4.59
C LEU A 61 -12.33 -2.20 -3.90
N LEU A 62 -11.21 -1.73 -3.36
CA LEU A 62 -10.29 -2.57 -2.58
C LEU A 62 -10.96 -3.09 -1.31
N ALA A 63 -11.68 -2.23 -0.57
CA ALA A 63 -12.43 -2.61 0.62
C ALA A 63 -13.48 -3.69 0.29
N GLU A 64 -14.24 -3.52 -0.80
CA GLU A 64 -15.21 -4.51 -1.26
C GLU A 64 -14.55 -5.85 -1.62
N THR A 65 -13.43 -5.80 -2.33
CA THR A 65 -12.67 -7.00 -2.74
C THR A 65 -12.19 -7.77 -1.51
N GLY A 66 -11.60 -7.08 -0.55
CA GLY A 66 -11.13 -7.67 0.70
C GLY A 66 -12.28 -8.25 1.55
N ASP A 67 -13.38 -7.51 1.67
CA ASP A 67 -14.57 -7.96 2.40
C ASP A 67 -15.17 -9.24 1.81
N ARG A 68 -15.28 -9.31 0.49
CA ARG A 68 -15.77 -10.51 -0.21
C ARG A 68 -14.85 -11.71 -0.01
N MET A 69 -13.53 -11.51 0.00
CA MET A 69 -12.57 -12.56 0.26
C MET A 69 -12.67 -13.08 1.69
N LEU A 70 -12.72 -12.18 2.68
CA LEU A 70 -12.92 -12.54 4.09
C LEU A 70 -14.26 -13.24 4.32
N HIS A 71 -15.32 -12.79 3.64
CA HIS A 71 -16.62 -13.45 3.70
C HIS A 71 -16.55 -14.89 3.15
N TYR A 72 -15.86 -15.09 2.04
CA TYR A 72 -15.66 -16.43 1.48
C TYR A 72 -14.89 -17.34 2.43
N GLU A 73 -13.80 -16.87 3.01
CA GLU A 73 -13.02 -17.64 3.98
C GLU A 73 -13.82 -17.98 5.23
N SER A 74 -14.46 -16.98 5.83
CA SER A 74 -15.25 -17.17 7.06
C SER A 74 -16.42 -18.12 6.86
N THR A 75 -17.09 -18.07 5.70
CA THR A 75 -18.26 -18.92 5.44
C THR A 75 -17.90 -20.32 4.94
N ARG A 76 -16.79 -20.44 4.21
CA ARG A 76 -16.39 -21.70 3.58
C ARG A 76 -15.47 -22.55 4.45
N TYR A 77 -14.59 -21.90 5.20
CA TYR A 77 -13.51 -22.55 5.94
C TYR A 77 -13.56 -22.28 7.45
N ASP A 78 -14.49 -21.44 7.91
CA ASP A 78 -14.57 -20.97 9.30
C ASP A 78 -13.25 -20.37 9.79
N GLU A 79 -12.54 -19.69 8.89
CA GLU A 79 -11.24 -19.08 9.14
C GLU A 79 -11.25 -17.62 8.70
N GLN A 80 -10.37 -16.84 9.30
CA GLN A 80 -10.01 -15.50 8.85
C GLN A 80 -8.49 -15.38 8.89
N ARG A 81 -7.92 -14.74 7.88
CA ARG A 81 -6.49 -14.46 7.80
C ARG A 81 -6.23 -12.96 7.73
N LEU A 82 -5.00 -12.58 8.05
CA LEU A 82 -4.55 -11.22 7.88
C LEU A 82 -4.77 -10.75 6.44
N ILE A 83 -5.10 -9.47 6.27
CA ILE A 83 -5.29 -8.87 4.95
C ILE A 83 -4.50 -7.59 4.81
N SER A 84 -4.02 -7.34 3.62
CA SER A 84 -3.37 -6.09 3.23
C SER A 84 -3.70 -5.73 1.79
N PHE A 85 -3.54 -4.44 1.48
CA PHE A 85 -3.67 -3.91 0.13
C PHE A 85 -2.31 -3.35 -0.27
N SER A 86 -1.73 -3.90 -1.35
CA SER A 86 -0.42 -3.48 -1.80
C SER A 86 -0.44 -2.07 -2.37
N SER A 87 0.58 -1.30 -2.06
CA SER A 87 0.88 -0.02 -2.69
C SER A 87 2.38 0.09 -2.99
N GLY A 88 2.82 1.18 -3.54
CA GLY A 88 4.22 1.44 -3.86
C GLY A 88 4.47 2.92 -4.08
N ASN A 89 5.66 3.27 -4.53
CA ASN A 89 6.06 4.67 -4.72
C ASN A 89 5.12 5.46 -5.65
N ALA A 90 4.53 4.78 -6.66
CA ALA A 90 3.62 5.41 -7.61
C ALA A 90 2.27 5.79 -6.98
N THR A 91 1.84 5.04 -5.97
CA THR A 91 0.51 5.15 -5.35
C THR A 91 0.55 5.25 -3.83
N ASP A 92 1.68 5.61 -3.24
CA ASP A 92 1.78 5.82 -1.79
C ASP A 92 0.83 6.94 -1.30
N PRO A 93 0.50 6.99 0.00
CA PRO A 93 -0.53 7.89 0.52
C PRO A 93 -0.09 9.35 0.62
N PHE A 94 1.14 9.71 0.23
CA PHE A 94 1.68 11.04 0.46
C PHE A 94 1.31 12.06 -0.61
N ASP A 95 1.16 13.32 -0.18
CA ASP A 95 1.09 14.46 -1.06
C ASP A 95 2.50 14.90 -1.45
N TYR A 96 2.70 15.08 -2.74
CA TYR A 96 3.98 15.53 -3.30
C TYR A 96 3.87 16.95 -3.81
N PRO A 97 4.94 17.75 -3.69
CA PRO A 97 5.04 19.01 -4.42
C PRO A 97 4.76 18.79 -5.90
N LYS A 98 4.06 19.75 -6.53
CA LYS A 98 3.60 19.63 -7.91
C LYS A 98 4.71 19.22 -8.88
N GLU A 99 5.89 19.83 -8.74
CA GLU A 99 7.04 19.59 -9.59
C GLU A 99 7.55 18.14 -9.48
N ILE A 100 7.50 17.55 -8.28
CA ILE A 100 7.89 16.18 -8.02
C ILE A 100 6.82 15.22 -8.57
N ALA A 101 5.55 15.51 -8.29
CA ALA A 101 4.44 14.71 -8.81
C ALA A 101 4.42 14.67 -10.34
N GLU A 102 4.65 15.79 -11.01
CA GLU A 102 4.75 15.87 -12.47
C GLU A 102 5.96 15.11 -13.02
N TYR A 103 7.13 15.24 -12.38
CA TYR A 103 8.35 14.55 -12.79
C TYR A 103 8.21 13.02 -12.73
N PHE A 104 7.66 12.49 -11.63
CA PHE A 104 7.42 11.07 -11.44
C PHE A 104 6.07 10.59 -11.99
N ARG A 105 5.29 11.48 -12.62
CA ARG A 105 3.95 11.19 -13.14
C ARG A 105 3.00 10.62 -12.09
N LYS A 106 3.16 11.03 -10.83
CA LYS A 106 2.33 10.56 -9.73
C LYS A 106 0.97 11.26 -9.78
N CYS A 107 -0.06 10.52 -10.19
CA CYS A 107 -1.41 11.06 -10.39
C CYS A 107 -2.46 10.43 -9.46
N ALA A 108 -2.09 9.47 -8.61
CA ALA A 108 -3.00 8.79 -7.72
C ALA A 108 -2.38 8.43 -6.38
N ARG A 109 -3.22 8.12 -5.40
CA ARG A 109 -2.85 7.66 -4.06
C ARG A 109 -3.72 6.48 -3.66
N ILE A 110 -3.17 5.59 -2.83
CA ILE A 110 -3.92 4.57 -2.11
C ILE A 110 -3.51 4.67 -0.65
N ASP A 111 -4.44 5.10 0.19
CA ASP A 111 -4.25 5.14 1.64
C ASP A 111 -5.06 4.02 2.30
N THR A 112 -4.34 2.99 2.73
CA THR A 112 -4.98 1.84 3.38
C THR A 112 -5.61 2.18 4.73
N GLU A 113 -5.31 3.34 5.33
CA GLU A 113 -6.00 3.87 6.52
C GLU A 113 -7.47 4.23 6.23
N HIS A 114 -7.82 4.44 4.97
CA HIS A 114 -9.21 4.65 4.55
C HIS A 114 -10.03 3.35 4.52
N ILE A 115 -9.40 2.18 4.66
CA ILE A 115 -10.06 0.88 4.72
C ILE A 115 -9.96 0.38 6.16
N THR A 116 -11.08 0.28 6.85
CA THR A 116 -11.12 -0.05 8.27
C THR A 116 -11.79 -1.40 8.53
N ALA A 117 -11.22 -2.15 9.47
CA ALA A 117 -11.79 -3.40 9.96
C ALA A 117 -13.04 -3.13 10.83
N THR A 118 -14.06 -3.96 10.67
CA THR A 118 -15.20 -4.01 11.60
C THR A 118 -14.89 -4.94 12.77
N ASP A 119 -15.74 -4.94 13.81
CA ASP A 119 -15.62 -5.83 14.96
C ASP A 119 -15.73 -7.33 14.57
N LYS A 120 -16.20 -7.64 13.37
CA LYS A 120 -16.30 -9.01 12.87
C LYS A 120 -15.02 -9.53 12.23
N PHE A 121 -14.09 -8.63 11.89
CA PHE A 121 -12.79 -9.00 11.36
C PHE A 121 -11.77 -9.08 12.48
N ILE A 122 -11.51 -10.30 12.98
CA ILE A 122 -10.70 -10.56 14.17
C ILE A 122 -9.21 -10.77 13.89
N SER A 123 -8.83 -11.13 12.65
CA SER A 123 -7.44 -11.45 12.32
C SER A 123 -6.56 -10.24 12.14
N GLY A 124 -7.13 -9.14 11.69
CA GLY A 124 -6.43 -7.87 11.57
C GLY A 124 -5.90 -7.54 10.17
N GLN A 125 -5.45 -6.32 10.05
CA GLN A 125 -5.02 -5.67 8.82
C GLN A 125 -3.60 -5.14 8.98
N PHE A 126 -2.86 -5.06 7.87
CA PHE A 126 -1.54 -4.44 7.81
C PHE A 126 -1.38 -3.69 6.49
N ALA A 127 -0.53 -2.67 6.48
CA ALA A 127 -0.15 -1.96 5.27
C ALA A 127 1.03 -2.69 4.58
N SER A 128 1.05 -2.72 3.26
CA SER A 128 2.14 -3.36 2.51
C SER A 128 2.59 -2.52 1.33
N TYR A 129 3.92 -2.42 1.16
CA TYR A 129 4.54 -1.56 0.17
C TYR A 129 5.62 -2.27 -0.62
N SER A 130 5.53 -2.14 -1.95
CA SER A 130 6.67 -2.39 -2.84
C SER A 130 7.53 -1.14 -2.86
N ALA A 131 8.60 -1.14 -2.08
CA ALA A 131 9.53 -0.01 -1.95
C ALA A 131 10.96 -0.51 -2.07
N SER A 132 11.49 -0.50 -3.30
CA SER A 132 12.85 -0.95 -3.56
C SER A 132 13.87 0.16 -3.23
N PRO A 133 14.98 -0.16 -2.55
CA PRO A 133 16.06 0.81 -2.32
C PRO A 133 16.74 1.28 -3.62
N TYR A 134 16.40 0.68 -4.76
CA TYR A 134 16.93 1.03 -6.08
C TYR A 134 16.14 2.08 -6.84
N ASP A 135 15.00 2.52 -6.33
CA ASP A 135 14.29 3.70 -6.83
C ASP A 135 15.06 4.99 -6.48
N GLN A 136 16.36 5.01 -6.85
CA GLN A 136 17.30 6.05 -6.45
C GLN A 136 16.84 7.44 -6.89
N ASP A 137 16.30 7.56 -8.09
CA ASP A 137 15.85 8.86 -8.61
C ASP A 137 14.71 9.41 -7.74
N TYR A 138 13.78 8.54 -7.33
CA TYR A 138 12.69 8.90 -6.45
C TYR A 138 13.20 9.31 -5.06
N PHE A 139 14.06 8.51 -4.45
CA PHE A 139 14.61 8.81 -3.13
C PHE A 139 15.59 9.98 -3.14
N SER A 140 16.30 10.21 -4.24
CA SER A 140 17.19 11.36 -4.39
C SER A 140 16.40 12.68 -4.37
N CYS A 141 15.17 12.70 -4.89
CA CYS A 141 14.32 13.88 -4.80
C CYS A 141 13.94 14.24 -3.36
N MET A 142 13.92 13.27 -2.44
CA MET A 142 13.67 13.52 -1.02
C MET A 142 14.84 14.24 -0.34
N GLU A 143 16.05 14.18 -0.87
CA GLU A 143 17.21 14.90 -0.35
C GLU A 143 17.18 16.40 -0.64
N TYR A 144 16.45 16.82 -1.67
CA TYR A 144 16.43 18.21 -2.06
C TYR A 144 15.64 19.04 -1.04
N THR A 145 16.21 20.20 -0.71
CA THR A 145 15.59 21.21 0.13
C THR A 145 14.20 21.62 -0.34
N THR A 146 13.91 21.42 -1.63
CA THR A 146 12.62 21.68 -2.26
C THR A 146 11.50 20.82 -1.68
N TRP A 147 11.72 19.54 -1.43
CA TRP A 147 10.72 18.69 -0.75
C TRP A 147 10.38 19.22 0.64
N ASN A 148 11.40 19.47 1.46
CA ASN A 148 11.22 19.93 2.83
C ASN A 148 10.67 21.36 2.93
N SER A 149 10.77 22.15 1.86
CA SER A 149 10.22 23.51 1.81
C SER A 149 8.80 23.58 1.26
N LEU A 150 8.37 22.58 0.49
CA LEU A 150 7.07 22.58 -0.19
C LEU A 150 6.07 21.58 0.41
N SER A 151 6.52 20.59 1.18
CA SER A 151 5.64 19.61 1.82
C SER A 151 5.36 20.03 3.26
N ASP A 152 4.12 19.81 3.70
CA ASP A 152 3.74 20.01 5.11
C ASP A 152 4.40 18.98 6.04
N LYS A 153 4.85 17.87 5.49
CA LYS A 153 5.60 16.82 6.22
C LYS A 153 7.09 17.00 5.99
N LYS A 154 7.77 17.56 7.00
CA LYS A 154 9.23 17.65 7.00
C LYS A 154 9.83 16.28 7.30
N ILE A 155 10.70 15.78 6.40
CA ILE A 155 11.47 14.58 6.65
C ILE A 155 12.64 14.97 7.57
N ASP A 156 12.66 14.39 8.76
CA ASP A 156 13.80 14.49 9.66
C ASP A 156 14.80 13.38 9.34
N PHE A 157 15.99 13.77 8.91
CA PHE A 157 17.09 12.85 8.59
C PHE A 157 18.06 12.61 9.76
N SER A 158 17.82 13.18 10.94
CA SER A 158 18.77 13.10 12.07
C SER A 158 19.17 11.66 12.40
N ASP A 159 18.21 10.73 12.38
CA ASP A 159 18.42 9.31 12.65
C ASP A 159 18.56 8.44 11.38
N CYS A 160 18.51 9.07 10.21
CA CYS A 160 18.54 8.39 8.92
C CYS A 160 19.88 8.65 8.22
N ILE A 161 21.00 8.34 8.92
CA ILE A 161 22.35 8.52 8.44
C ILE A 161 23.01 7.14 8.25
N THR A 162 23.73 6.98 7.14
CA THR A 162 24.56 5.80 6.88
C THR A 162 25.86 5.86 7.69
N PRO A 163 26.58 4.73 7.88
CA PRO A 163 27.85 4.73 8.61
C PRO A 163 28.93 5.67 8.04
N ASP A 164 28.88 5.98 6.76
CA ASP A 164 29.78 6.94 6.08
C ASP A 164 29.27 8.40 6.16
N GLY A 165 28.24 8.67 6.97
CA GLY A 165 27.74 10.02 7.25
C GLY A 165 26.78 10.61 6.20
N LYS A 166 26.36 9.82 5.21
CA LYS A 166 25.39 10.26 4.20
C LYS A 166 23.95 10.07 4.68
N ARG A 167 23.03 10.83 4.11
CA ARG A 167 21.60 10.66 4.35
C ARG A 167 21.12 9.35 3.74
N ASN A 168 20.32 8.60 4.50
CA ASN A 168 19.67 7.38 4.04
C ASN A 168 18.19 7.68 3.76
N THR A 169 17.90 8.08 2.52
CA THR A 169 16.56 8.47 2.07
C THR A 169 15.58 7.29 2.08
N TYR A 170 16.04 6.10 1.76
CA TYR A 170 15.23 4.88 1.83
C TYR A 170 14.75 4.60 3.27
N ARG A 171 15.65 4.70 4.25
CA ARG A 171 15.28 4.55 5.66
C ARG A 171 14.30 5.65 6.11
N ALA A 172 14.51 6.88 5.63
CA ALA A 172 13.60 7.98 5.94
C ALA A 172 12.21 7.74 5.35
N TYR A 173 12.12 7.22 4.15
CA TYR A 173 10.85 6.87 3.51
C TYR A 173 10.12 5.75 4.26
N LEU A 174 10.80 4.67 4.61
CA LEU A 174 10.20 3.59 5.40
C LEU A 174 9.72 4.08 6.78
N ARG A 175 10.45 4.99 7.40
CA ARG A 175 10.02 5.64 8.65
C ARG A 175 8.75 6.47 8.42
N LEU A 176 8.70 7.26 7.36
CA LEU A 176 7.55 8.07 7.01
C LEU A 176 6.29 7.20 6.79
N LEU A 177 6.42 6.08 6.10
CA LEU A 177 5.34 5.10 5.96
C LEU A 177 4.89 4.54 7.30
N ASN A 178 5.83 4.17 8.17
CA ASN A 178 5.51 3.62 9.49
C ASN A 178 4.86 4.66 10.42
N GLU A 179 5.24 5.93 10.32
CA GLU A 179 4.65 7.03 11.09
C GLU A 179 3.26 7.44 10.58
N HIS A 180 2.99 7.20 9.30
CA HIS A 180 1.69 7.48 8.69
C HIS A 180 0.62 6.48 9.15
N HIS A 181 0.98 5.21 9.25
CA HIS A 181 0.03 4.14 9.54
C HIS A 181 -0.18 3.88 11.02
N THR A 182 -1.43 3.57 11.36
CA THR A 182 -1.82 3.06 12.69
C THR A 182 -1.68 1.54 12.80
N MET A 183 -1.52 0.87 11.67
CA MET A 183 -1.34 -0.58 11.53
C MET A 183 0.13 -0.93 11.23
N PRO A 184 0.56 -2.20 11.43
CA PRO A 184 1.89 -2.65 11.04
C PRO A 184 2.16 -2.44 9.55
N VAL A 185 3.40 -2.08 9.20
CA VAL A 185 3.83 -1.86 7.82
C VAL A 185 4.79 -2.96 7.39
N LEU A 186 4.52 -3.59 6.25
CA LEU A 186 5.35 -4.62 5.66
C LEU A 186 5.94 -4.13 4.33
N ALA A 187 7.27 -4.16 4.20
CA ALA A 187 7.92 -4.04 2.91
C ALA A 187 7.87 -5.41 2.21
N VAL A 188 7.17 -5.49 1.08
CA VAL A 188 6.97 -6.75 0.33
C VAL A 188 8.01 -6.98 -0.74
N GLU A 189 8.65 -5.91 -1.21
CA GLU A 189 9.79 -5.98 -2.10
C GLU A 189 11.00 -5.38 -1.40
N PHE A 190 12.06 -6.18 -1.37
CA PHE A 190 13.31 -5.79 -0.76
C PHE A 190 14.43 -6.60 -1.41
N GLY A 191 15.56 -6.00 -1.66
CA GLY A 191 16.65 -6.69 -2.29
C GLY A 191 17.93 -5.86 -2.36
N ALA A 192 19.06 -6.53 -2.59
CA ALA A 192 20.32 -5.90 -2.89
C ALA A 192 20.72 -6.21 -4.34
N ALA A 193 21.20 -5.19 -5.09
CA ALA A 193 21.83 -5.43 -6.37
C ALA A 193 23.07 -6.31 -6.14
N THR A 194 23.15 -7.40 -6.86
CA THR A 194 24.32 -8.29 -6.88
C THR A 194 25.25 -7.92 -8.02
#